data_871a857786ad78c51c1db44f1de07f4f
#
_entry.id   871a857786ad78c51c1db44f1de07f4f
#
_cell.length_a   1.000
_cell.length_b   1.000
_cell.length_c   1.000
_cell.angle_alpha   90.00
_cell.angle_beta   90.00
_cell.angle_gamma   90.00
#
_symmetry.space_group_name_H-M   'P 1'
#
loop_
_entity.id
_entity.type
_entity.pdbx_description
1 polymer ?
#
loop_
_entity_poly.entity_id
_entity_poly.type
_entity_poly.pdbx_seq_one_letter_code
_entity_poly.pdbx_strand_id
1 'polypeptide(L)'
;WRKGQHTRHAQCVGVDAGIENPQRHLHQHTTLAVNSDTKGKLVDETYHFTGQHISEYDRTKAVAHDIANKFIAKELPLVVVMPGGIYGPGDTSTLRVNILDFLKGRLPMLPSQFGICLAHVEDTARGHLLAMEKGKPGESYIIAGEPHTMVDVFKLASQITGKRAPLTVPY
;
A
#
# COMPACT_ATOMS: atom_id res chain seq x y z
N TRP A 1 7.83 1.20 -33.07
CA TRP A 1 7.22 0.25 -32.09
C TRP A 1 6.38 1.02 -31.09
N ARG A 2 5.08 1.20 -31.42
CA ARG A 2 4.08 1.64 -30.45
C ARG A 2 3.51 0.40 -29.78
N LYS A 3 3.77 0.17 -28.49
CA LYS A 3 2.99 -0.73 -27.65
C LYS A 3 2.20 0.11 -26.66
N GLY A 4 0.87 -0.05 -26.76
CA GLY A 4 -0.09 0.65 -25.92
C GLY A 4 0.13 0.35 -24.44
N GLN A 5 0.23 1.40 -23.66
CA GLN A 5 0.12 1.33 -22.23
C GLN A 5 -1.37 1.09 -21.90
N HIS A 6 -1.69 -0.14 -21.49
CA HIS A 6 -2.96 -0.42 -20.83
C HIS A 6 -2.93 0.26 -19.45
N THR A 7 -3.44 1.46 -19.40
CA THR A 7 -3.91 2.04 -18.15
C THR A 7 -5.04 1.15 -17.63
N ARG A 8 -4.74 0.28 -16.70
CA ARG A 8 -5.80 -0.35 -15.90
C ARG A 8 -6.42 0.75 -15.06
N HIS A 9 -7.53 1.30 -15.53
CA HIS A 9 -8.43 2.06 -14.69
C HIS A 9 -8.84 1.13 -13.54
N ALA A 10 -8.67 1.59 -12.30
CA ALA A 10 -9.30 0.94 -11.17
C ALA A 10 -10.80 0.98 -11.44
N GLN A 11 -11.37 -0.15 -11.86
CA GLN A 11 -12.81 -0.32 -11.92
C GLN A 11 -13.31 -0.26 -10.47
N CYS A 12 -14.22 0.65 -10.19
CA CYS A 12 -15.06 0.57 -9.02
C CYS A 12 -15.88 -0.73 -9.16
N VAL A 13 -15.41 -1.80 -8.53
CA VAL A 13 -16.17 -3.03 -8.44
C VAL A 13 -17.23 -2.78 -7.38
N GLY A 14 -18.43 -2.46 -7.82
CA GLY A 14 -19.63 -2.53 -6.99
C GLY A 14 -19.83 -4.00 -6.60
N VAL A 15 -19.46 -4.35 -5.39
CA VAL A 15 -19.82 -5.64 -4.80
C VAL A 15 -21.22 -5.45 -4.21
N ASP A 16 -22.20 -5.87 -4.97
CA ASP A 16 -23.60 -5.97 -4.55
C ASP A 16 -23.75 -7.19 -3.60
N ALA A 17 -23.28 -7.02 -2.38
CA ALA A 17 -23.42 -8.01 -1.32
C ALA A 17 -24.33 -7.43 -0.23
N GLY A 18 -25.66 -7.44 -0.46
CA GLY A 18 -26.68 -7.33 0.59
C GLY A 18 -26.47 -6.27 1.68
N ILE A 19 -25.80 -5.16 1.37
CA ILE A 19 -25.44 -4.12 2.31
C ILE A 19 -26.60 -3.11 2.34
N GLU A 20 -27.15 -2.88 3.52
CA GLU A 20 -28.31 -1.99 3.77
C GLU A 20 -28.07 -0.50 3.41
N ASN A 21 -26.94 -0.14 2.79
CA ASN A 21 -26.68 1.23 2.36
C ASN A 21 -26.10 1.27 0.93
N PRO A 22 -26.95 1.33 -0.11
CA PRO A 22 -26.56 1.25 -1.53
C PRO A 22 -25.79 2.47 -2.06
N GLN A 23 -25.47 3.45 -1.22
CA GLN A 23 -24.88 4.74 -1.64
C GLN A 23 -23.41 4.94 -1.28
N ARG A 24 -22.72 3.94 -0.73
CA ARG A 24 -21.31 4.07 -0.39
C ARG A 24 -20.42 3.66 -1.55
N HIS A 25 -19.43 4.45 -1.83
CA HIS A 25 -18.40 4.15 -2.82
C HIS A 25 -17.06 3.94 -2.11
N LEU A 26 -16.36 2.85 -2.44
CA LEU A 26 -15.02 2.58 -1.94
C LEU A 26 -13.99 2.98 -3.00
N HIS A 27 -13.04 3.82 -2.60
CA HIS A 27 -11.93 4.23 -3.45
C HIS A 27 -10.60 3.77 -2.84
N GLN A 28 -9.81 3.02 -3.62
CA GLN A 28 -8.54 2.47 -3.15
C GLN A 28 -7.36 3.27 -3.68
N HIS A 29 -6.48 3.64 -2.76
CA HIS A 29 -5.12 4.15 -3.05
C HIS A 29 -4.06 3.30 -2.37
N THR A 30 -2.79 3.62 -2.62
CA THR A 30 -1.68 3.09 -1.83
C THR A 30 -1.12 4.19 -0.93
N THR A 31 -0.91 3.87 0.34
CA THR A 31 -0.34 4.78 1.33
C THR A 31 1.00 5.33 0.89
N LEU A 32 1.87 4.47 0.35
CA LEU A 32 3.21 4.85 -0.08
C LEU A 32 3.17 5.93 -1.18
N ALA A 33 2.28 5.81 -2.16
CA ALA A 33 2.20 6.75 -3.25
C ALA A 33 1.62 8.12 -2.83
N VAL A 34 0.65 8.12 -1.90
CA VAL A 34 0.02 9.35 -1.41
C VAL A 34 0.95 10.09 -0.45
N ASN A 35 1.60 9.36 0.44
CA ASN A 35 2.43 9.94 1.50
C ASN A 35 3.89 10.13 1.09
N SER A 36 4.34 9.47 0.02
CA SER A 36 5.71 9.53 -0.52
C SER A 36 6.77 9.33 0.58
N ASP A 37 7.91 10.01 0.49
CA ASP A 37 8.97 9.91 1.50
C ASP A 37 8.63 10.75 2.75
N THR A 38 8.27 10.07 3.82
CA THR A 38 7.98 10.69 5.13
C THR A 38 9.23 10.99 5.94
N LYS A 39 10.43 10.75 5.38
CA LYS A 39 11.74 10.91 6.06
C LYS A 39 11.81 10.14 7.39
N GLY A 40 11.28 8.91 7.38
CA GLY A 40 11.27 8.01 8.52
C GLY A 40 10.25 8.36 9.61
N LYS A 41 9.37 9.32 9.39
CA LYS A 41 8.27 9.61 10.32
C LYS A 41 7.11 8.67 10.09
N LEU A 42 6.54 8.15 11.18
CA LEU A 42 5.24 7.50 11.15
C LEU A 42 4.16 8.57 10.94
N VAL A 43 3.29 8.34 9.98
CA VAL A 43 2.24 9.28 9.60
C VAL A 43 0.89 8.58 9.59
N ASP A 44 -0.16 9.36 9.76
CA ASP A 44 -1.55 8.92 9.73
C ASP A 44 -2.30 9.48 8.49
N GLU A 45 -3.60 9.31 8.45
CA GLU A 45 -4.46 9.72 7.34
C GLU A 45 -4.54 11.24 7.15
N THR A 46 -4.10 12.02 8.13
CA THR A 46 -4.08 13.50 8.07
C THR A 46 -2.83 14.05 7.39
N TYR A 47 -1.85 13.19 7.12
CA TYR A 47 -0.60 13.62 6.51
C TYR A 47 -0.80 13.97 5.04
N HIS A 48 -0.28 15.14 4.65
CA HIS A 48 -0.24 15.61 3.27
C HIS A 48 1.20 15.81 2.79
N PHE A 49 1.58 15.07 1.77
CA PHE A 49 2.86 15.24 1.13
C PHE A 49 2.84 16.45 0.18
N THR A 50 3.78 17.37 0.37
CA THR A 50 3.88 18.62 -0.42
C THR A 50 5.17 18.69 -1.24
N GLY A 51 5.98 17.61 -1.27
CA GLY A 51 7.25 17.57 -1.96
C GLY A 51 7.16 17.11 -3.42
N GLN A 52 8.30 16.78 -3.99
CA GLN A 52 8.39 16.16 -5.31
C GLN A 52 8.22 14.64 -5.18
N HIS A 53 7.31 14.06 -5.96
CA HIS A 53 7.12 12.61 -6.01
C HIS A 53 8.33 11.93 -6.66
N ILE A 54 8.70 10.76 -6.10
CA ILE A 54 9.88 10.00 -6.54
C ILE A 54 9.61 9.32 -7.89
N SER A 55 8.36 8.98 -8.17
CA SER A 55 7.97 8.28 -9.39
C SER A 55 6.67 8.85 -10.00
N GLU A 56 6.48 8.58 -11.28
CA GLU A 56 5.24 8.91 -11.98
C GLU A 56 4.04 8.12 -11.41
N TYR A 57 4.30 6.91 -10.90
CA TYR A 57 3.29 6.13 -10.20
C TYR A 57 2.79 6.88 -8.95
N ASP A 58 3.70 7.37 -8.09
CA ASP A 58 3.33 8.11 -6.88
C ASP A 58 2.58 9.39 -7.22
N ARG A 59 3.09 10.13 -8.21
CA ARG A 59 2.45 11.37 -8.67
C ARG A 59 1.00 11.12 -9.13
N THR A 60 0.78 10.10 -9.96
CA THR A 60 -0.57 9.81 -10.48
C THR A 60 -1.53 9.33 -9.40
N LYS A 61 -1.03 8.58 -8.41
CA LYS A 61 -1.83 8.14 -7.26
C LYS A 61 -2.19 9.31 -6.34
N ALA A 62 -1.26 10.24 -6.09
CA ALA A 62 -1.55 11.45 -5.33
C ALA A 62 -2.59 12.33 -6.04
N VAL A 63 -2.46 12.55 -7.34
CA VAL A 63 -3.46 13.28 -8.14
C VAL A 63 -4.83 12.61 -8.07
N ALA A 64 -4.90 11.28 -8.16
CA ALA A 64 -6.16 10.55 -8.03
C ALA A 64 -6.77 10.71 -6.62
N HIS A 65 -5.95 10.76 -5.57
CA HIS A 65 -6.40 11.05 -4.20
C HIS A 65 -6.99 12.47 -4.10
N ASP A 66 -6.33 13.47 -4.68
CA ASP A 66 -6.84 14.84 -4.72
C ASP A 66 -8.17 14.95 -5.48
N ILE A 67 -8.32 14.17 -6.56
CA ILE A 67 -9.60 14.09 -7.28
C ILE A 67 -10.69 13.49 -6.38
N ALA A 68 -10.40 12.40 -5.66
CA ALA A 68 -11.34 11.80 -4.71
C ALA A 68 -11.76 12.81 -3.65
N ASN A 69 -10.83 13.56 -3.07
CA ASN A 69 -11.11 14.61 -2.08
C ASN A 69 -12.02 15.73 -2.64
N LYS A 70 -11.86 16.09 -3.92
CA LYS A 70 -12.76 17.05 -4.58
C LYS A 70 -14.19 16.53 -4.74
N PHE A 71 -14.37 15.21 -4.91
CA PHE A 71 -15.72 14.61 -4.94
C PHE A 71 -16.31 14.48 -3.54
N ILE A 72 -15.49 14.16 -2.53
CA ILE A 72 -15.90 14.18 -1.11
C ILE A 72 -16.40 15.57 -0.73
N ALA A 73 -15.69 16.63 -1.12
CA ALA A 73 -16.09 18.02 -0.87
C ALA A 73 -17.41 18.41 -1.58
N LYS A 74 -17.87 17.60 -2.54
CA LYS A 74 -19.19 17.72 -3.20
C LYS A 74 -20.22 16.74 -2.63
N GLU A 75 -19.99 16.27 -1.42
CA GLU A 75 -20.88 15.37 -0.68
C GLU A 75 -21.05 13.96 -1.30
N LEU A 76 -20.13 13.54 -2.20
CA LEU A 76 -20.11 12.14 -2.64
C LEU A 76 -19.82 11.24 -1.43
N PRO A 77 -20.64 10.22 -1.13
CA PRO A 77 -20.43 9.31 0.00
C PRO A 77 -19.27 8.33 -0.27
N LEU A 78 -18.06 8.85 -0.42
CA LEU A 78 -16.85 8.13 -0.77
C LEU A 78 -16.07 7.80 0.51
N VAL A 79 -15.62 6.55 0.64
CA VAL A 79 -14.68 6.10 1.66
C VAL A 79 -13.37 5.77 0.97
N VAL A 80 -12.26 6.30 1.48
CA VAL A 80 -10.93 6.08 0.89
C VAL A 80 -10.16 5.04 1.70
N VAL A 81 -9.55 4.06 1.05
CA VAL A 81 -8.68 3.05 1.67
C VAL A 81 -7.27 3.19 1.12
N MET A 82 -6.30 3.22 2.02
CA MET A 82 -4.88 3.39 1.70
C MET A 82 -4.07 2.20 2.22
N PRO A 83 -3.98 1.08 1.48
CA PRO A 83 -3.16 -0.06 1.89
C PRO A 83 -1.67 0.31 1.92
N GLY A 84 -0.97 -0.24 2.91
CA GLY A 84 0.50 -0.26 2.95
C GLY A 84 1.11 -1.25 1.98
N GLY A 85 2.28 -1.78 2.29
CA GLY A 85 2.88 -2.85 1.51
C GLY A 85 2.11 -4.16 1.70
N ILE A 86 1.52 -4.68 0.63
CA ILE A 86 0.73 -5.93 0.68
C ILE A 86 1.64 -7.11 0.36
N TYR A 87 1.54 -8.18 1.15
CA TYR A 87 2.23 -9.45 0.91
C TYR A 87 1.27 -10.63 1.08
N GLY A 88 1.62 -11.78 0.51
CA GLY A 88 0.86 -13.02 0.67
C GLY A 88 0.69 -13.81 -0.63
N PRO A 89 -0.19 -14.82 -0.63
CA PRO A 89 -0.48 -15.62 -1.82
C PRO A 89 -0.93 -14.75 -2.99
N GLY A 90 -0.35 -14.99 -4.18
CA GLY A 90 -0.66 -14.21 -5.38
C GLY A 90 0.12 -12.90 -5.53
N ASP A 91 1.01 -12.55 -4.60
CA ASP A 91 1.86 -11.37 -4.73
C ASP A 91 2.73 -11.45 -5.99
N THR A 92 2.74 -10.39 -6.79
CA THR A 92 3.55 -10.22 -8.00
C THR A 92 4.51 -9.04 -7.90
N SER A 93 4.63 -8.45 -6.72
CA SER A 93 5.44 -7.26 -6.45
C SER A 93 6.94 -7.57 -6.34
N THR A 94 7.74 -6.52 -6.25
CA THR A 94 9.18 -6.61 -5.95
C THR A 94 9.44 -7.27 -4.60
N LEU A 95 8.53 -7.15 -3.64
CA LEU A 95 8.66 -7.81 -2.33
C LEU A 95 8.73 -9.33 -2.49
N ARG A 96 7.84 -9.92 -3.31
CA ARG A 96 7.88 -11.35 -3.63
C ARG A 96 9.21 -11.75 -4.25
N VAL A 97 9.73 -10.95 -5.19
CA VAL A 97 11.04 -11.22 -5.82
C VAL A 97 12.14 -11.25 -4.77
N ASN A 98 12.18 -10.25 -3.89
CA ASN A 98 13.17 -10.18 -2.81
C ASN A 98 13.07 -11.38 -1.84
N ILE A 99 11.86 -11.80 -1.47
CA ILE A 99 11.63 -12.98 -0.62
C ILE A 99 12.14 -14.24 -1.33
N LEU A 100 11.81 -14.44 -2.60
CA LEU A 100 12.26 -15.60 -3.35
C LEU A 100 13.79 -15.61 -3.53
N ASP A 101 14.40 -14.49 -3.77
CA ASP A 101 15.85 -14.37 -3.90
C ASP A 101 16.56 -14.61 -2.56
N PHE A 102 15.98 -14.15 -1.46
CA PHE A 102 16.45 -14.51 -0.12
C PHE A 102 16.40 -16.02 0.10
N LEU A 103 15.26 -16.67 -0.17
CA LEU A 103 15.10 -18.10 -0.01
C LEU A 103 16.08 -18.93 -0.87
N LYS A 104 16.46 -18.40 -2.03
CA LYS A 104 17.45 -18.98 -2.95
C LYS A 104 18.90 -18.59 -2.61
N GLY A 105 19.12 -17.76 -1.57
CA GLY A 105 20.45 -17.26 -1.21
C GLY A 105 21.05 -16.27 -2.20
N ARG A 106 20.20 -15.59 -2.99
CA ARG A 106 20.59 -14.62 -4.03
C ARG A 106 20.42 -13.17 -3.62
N LEU A 107 19.89 -12.89 -2.41
CA LEU A 107 19.74 -11.54 -1.88
C LEU A 107 20.96 -11.19 -1.02
N PRO A 108 21.99 -10.53 -1.57
CA PRO A 108 23.25 -10.35 -0.85
C PRO A 108 23.18 -9.24 0.18
N MET A 109 22.42 -8.17 -0.11
CA MET A 109 22.39 -6.97 0.73
C MET A 109 21.04 -6.23 0.67
N LEU A 110 20.79 -5.44 1.71
CA LEU A 110 19.61 -4.58 1.87
C LEU A 110 20.01 -3.19 2.36
N PRO A 111 19.29 -2.13 1.94
CA PRO A 111 19.46 -0.81 2.52
C PRO A 111 19.02 -0.81 3.99
N SER A 112 19.84 -0.19 4.87
CA SER A 112 19.62 -0.22 6.32
C SER A 112 18.41 0.58 6.79
N GLN A 113 18.00 1.60 6.04
CA GLN A 113 17.00 2.60 6.48
C GLN A 113 15.68 2.54 5.72
N PHE A 114 15.42 1.48 4.97
CA PHE A 114 14.15 1.34 4.26
C PHE A 114 13.08 0.76 5.20
N GLY A 115 12.17 1.65 5.66
CA GLY A 115 11.03 1.27 6.49
C GLY A 115 9.80 0.96 5.64
N ILE A 116 9.00 0.00 6.09
CA ILE A 116 7.75 -0.40 5.44
C ILE A 116 6.75 -0.92 6.46
N CYS A 117 5.47 -0.58 6.26
CA CYS A 117 4.35 -1.19 6.99
C CYS A 117 3.73 -2.25 6.08
N LEU A 118 3.91 -3.52 6.43
CA LEU A 118 3.42 -4.67 5.66
C LEU A 118 2.10 -5.17 6.23
N ALA A 119 1.16 -5.51 5.35
CA ALA A 119 -0.09 -6.16 5.72
C ALA A 119 -0.29 -7.43 4.88
N HIS A 120 -0.79 -8.51 5.50
CA HIS A 120 -1.15 -9.71 4.76
C HIS A 120 -2.35 -9.43 3.83
N VAL A 121 -2.37 -10.04 2.66
CA VAL A 121 -3.41 -9.80 1.64
C VAL A 121 -4.82 -10.05 2.16
N GLU A 122 -5.02 -11.06 3.01
CA GLU A 122 -6.33 -11.36 3.61
C GLU A 122 -6.76 -10.30 4.61
N ASP A 123 -5.84 -9.77 5.43
CA ASP A 123 -6.14 -8.68 6.36
C ASP A 123 -6.43 -7.39 5.61
N THR A 124 -5.71 -7.14 4.52
CA THR A 124 -5.96 -6.03 3.62
C THR A 124 -7.37 -6.14 3.00
N ALA A 125 -7.76 -7.32 2.51
CA ALA A 125 -9.09 -7.55 1.95
C ALA A 125 -10.18 -7.36 3.02
N ARG A 126 -9.98 -7.88 4.23
CA ARG A 126 -10.90 -7.67 5.37
C ARG A 126 -11.02 -6.20 5.73
N GLY A 127 -9.90 -5.46 5.72
CA GLY A 127 -9.90 -4.02 5.95
C GLY A 127 -10.75 -3.26 4.93
N HIS A 128 -10.70 -3.64 3.64
CA HIS A 128 -11.56 -3.06 2.61
C HIS A 128 -13.05 -3.33 2.88
N LEU A 129 -13.41 -4.57 3.25
CA LEU A 129 -14.80 -4.90 3.61
C LEU A 129 -15.26 -4.09 4.82
N LEU A 130 -14.45 -3.99 5.87
CA LEU A 130 -14.77 -3.20 7.05
C LEU A 130 -14.92 -1.71 6.73
N ALA A 131 -14.06 -1.17 5.86
CA ALA A 131 -14.18 0.22 5.42
C ALA A 131 -15.46 0.46 4.61
N MET A 132 -15.86 -0.50 3.78
CA MET A 132 -17.13 -0.43 3.04
C MET A 132 -18.34 -0.50 3.97
N GLU A 133 -18.32 -1.40 4.96
CA GLU A 133 -19.45 -1.61 5.88
C GLU A 133 -19.58 -0.51 6.95
N LYS A 134 -18.44 -0.11 7.54
CA LYS A 134 -18.39 0.73 8.74
C LYS A 134 -17.71 2.08 8.55
N GLY A 135 -16.97 2.26 7.44
CA GLY A 135 -16.26 3.50 7.16
C GLY A 135 -17.24 4.68 7.06
N LYS A 136 -16.80 5.84 7.50
CA LYS A 136 -17.58 7.07 7.39
C LYS A 136 -17.33 7.69 6.02
N PRO A 137 -18.38 8.11 5.30
CA PRO A 137 -18.21 8.88 4.06
C PRO A 137 -17.34 10.13 4.30
N GLY A 138 -16.40 10.36 3.41
CA GLY A 138 -15.44 11.46 3.51
C GLY A 138 -14.16 11.13 4.27
N GLU A 139 -14.10 9.99 4.95
CA GLU A 139 -12.93 9.58 5.71
C GLU A 139 -11.99 8.69 4.88
N SER A 140 -10.71 8.75 5.24
CA SER A 140 -9.65 7.89 4.72
C SER A 140 -9.18 6.91 5.79
N TYR A 141 -8.79 5.70 5.40
CA TYR A 141 -8.34 4.65 6.32
C TYR A 141 -7.06 4.00 5.80
N ILE A 142 -5.99 4.04 6.58
CA ILE A 142 -4.76 3.30 6.32
C ILE A 142 -4.94 1.85 6.76
N ILE A 143 -4.68 0.91 5.84
CA ILE A 143 -4.69 -0.53 6.14
C ILE A 143 -3.25 -1.03 6.04
N ALA A 144 -2.58 -1.08 7.16
CA ALA A 144 -1.18 -1.48 7.24
C ALA A 144 -0.89 -2.18 8.57
N GLY A 145 0.15 -2.99 8.60
CA GLY A 145 0.68 -3.55 9.84
C GLY A 145 1.67 -2.59 10.50
N GLU A 146 2.30 -3.08 11.56
CA GLU A 146 3.32 -2.34 12.31
C GLU A 146 4.50 -1.93 11.41
N PRO A 147 5.12 -0.78 11.69
CA PRO A 147 6.30 -0.33 10.95
C PRO A 147 7.52 -1.20 11.25
N HIS A 148 8.15 -1.70 10.21
CA HIS A 148 9.39 -2.47 10.28
C HIS A 148 10.40 -1.97 9.26
N THR A 149 11.69 -2.17 9.51
CA THR A 149 12.69 -2.06 8.45
C THR A 149 12.71 -3.35 7.62
N MET A 150 13.09 -3.26 6.36
CA MET A 150 13.31 -4.47 5.55
C MET A 150 14.39 -5.37 6.16
N VAL A 151 15.34 -4.77 6.87
CA VAL A 151 16.36 -5.52 7.63
C VAL A 151 15.71 -6.39 8.71
N ASP A 152 14.73 -5.86 9.46
CA ASP A 152 14.04 -6.62 10.51
C ASP A 152 13.19 -7.74 9.91
N VAL A 153 12.51 -7.47 8.80
CA VAL A 153 11.74 -8.48 8.06
C VAL A 153 12.63 -9.65 7.64
N PHE A 154 13.80 -9.39 7.04
CA PHE A 154 14.69 -10.46 6.61
C PHE A 154 15.50 -11.10 7.74
N LYS A 155 15.75 -10.42 8.86
CA LYS A 155 16.24 -11.06 10.08
C LYS A 155 15.24 -12.07 10.63
N LEU A 156 13.96 -11.71 10.70
CA LEU A 156 12.90 -12.64 11.12
C LEU A 156 12.79 -13.81 10.14
N ALA A 157 12.80 -13.56 8.83
CA ALA A 157 12.81 -14.61 7.81
C ALA A 157 14.02 -15.54 7.95
N SER A 158 15.18 -15.01 8.31
CA SER A 158 16.41 -15.78 8.60
C SER A 158 16.22 -16.70 9.80
N GLN A 159 15.62 -16.23 10.88
CA GLN A 159 15.31 -17.04 12.07
C GLN A 159 14.36 -18.19 11.75
N ILE A 160 13.32 -17.92 10.96
CA ILE A 160 12.30 -18.92 10.59
C ILE A 160 12.87 -19.97 9.63
N THR A 161 13.69 -19.56 8.68
CA THR A 161 14.14 -20.45 7.58
C THR A 161 15.51 -21.07 7.79
N GLY A 162 16.28 -20.60 8.77
CA GLY A 162 17.69 -20.97 8.97
C GLY A 162 18.63 -20.42 7.88
N LYS A 163 18.14 -19.59 6.95
CA LYS A 163 18.96 -18.97 5.91
C LYS A 163 19.77 -17.81 6.48
N ARG A 164 20.94 -17.55 5.89
CA ARG A 164 21.77 -16.39 6.29
C ARG A 164 21.05 -15.08 5.95
N ALA A 165 20.98 -14.16 6.92
CA ALA A 165 20.44 -12.83 6.68
C ALA A 165 21.29 -12.06 5.66
N PRO A 166 20.69 -11.24 4.79
CA PRO A 166 21.41 -10.37 3.88
C PRO A 166 22.27 -9.35 4.64
N LEU A 167 23.37 -8.90 4.03
CA LEU A 167 24.19 -7.83 4.59
C LEU A 167 23.40 -6.51 4.53
N THR A 168 23.66 -5.62 5.49
CA THR A 168 23.08 -4.28 5.49
C THR A 168 24.08 -3.28 4.97
N VAL A 169 23.64 -2.40 4.08
CA VAL A 169 24.44 -1.30 3.55
C VAL A 169 23.80 0.04 3.94
N PRO A 170 24.63 1.04 4.31
CA PRO A 170 24.11 2.40 4.49
C PRO A 170 23.43 2.88 3.20
N TYR A 171 22.37 3.65 3.34
CA TYR A 171 21.72 4.31 2.22
C TYR A 171 22.24 5.74 2.10
#